data_ce745e2672b79b8c79011939ea16132b
#
_entry.id   ce745e2672b79b8c79011939ea16132b
#
_cell.length_a   1.000
_cell.length_b   1.000
_cell.length_c   1.000
_cell.angle_alpha   90.00
_cell.angle_beta   90.00
_cell.angle_gamma   90.00
#
_symmetry.space_group_name_H-M   'P 1'
#
loop_
_entity.id
_entity.type
_entity.pdbx_description
1 polymer ?
#
loop_
_entity_poly.entity_id
_entity_poly.type
_entity_poly.pdbx_seq_one_letter_code
_entity_poly.pdbx_strand_id
1 'polypeptide(L)'
;GEEYAPLDHLSDNQARFEVYDSLLSEAAVLGFEYGYSLADPSTLVLWEAQFGDFVNGAQVIIDQFITSAHVKWGRMSGLVMLLPHGYEGQGPEHSSARMERFLQTCAEDSIQVVNCTNPAQYFHVLRRQMRRGYRAPLVIFTPKSLLRHPKAHARVEDFTSGTFKTVIDDPIASARSKDVRRVIACTGKVYYDLIEDRAVRFPGREHEVAIVRVEQLYPWPEVELTAIFGRYAKATARVWAQEEP
;
A
#
# COMPACT_ATOMS: atom_id res chain seq x y z
N GLY A 1 6.47 28.19 19.90
CA GLY A 1 6.64 26.87 20.49
C GLY A 1 7.89 26.26 19.92
N GLU A 2 8.49 25.31 20.62
CA GLU A 2 9.60 24.53 20.06
C GLU A 2 9.01 23.45 19.14
N GLU A 3 9.58 23.31 17.94
CA GLU A 3 9.26 22.22 17.02
C GLU A 3 10.21 21.05 17.31
N TYR A 4 9.64 19.85 17.39
CA TYR A 4 10.41 18.63 17.62
C TYR A 4 9.93 17.53 16.68
N ALA A 5 10.83 17.06 15.81
CA ALA A 5 10.58 15.95 14.89
C ALA A 5 11.23 14.66 15.44
N PRO A 6 10.47 13.72 16.03
CA PRO A 6 11.05 12.50 16.63
C PRO A 6 11.89 11.68 15.66
N LEU A 7 11.52 11.64 14.39
CA LEU A 7 12.26 10.88 13.37
C LEU A 7 13.61 11.50 12.99
N ASP A 8 13.85 12.77 13.34
CA ASP A 8 15.16 13.42 13.14
C ASP A 8 16.11 13.22 14.34
N HIS A 9 15.67 12.48 15.35
CA HIS A 9 16.39 12.27 16.60
C HIS A 9 16.46 10.78 17.01
N LEU A 10 16.60 9.88 16.03
CA LEU A 10 16.71 8.45 16.31
C LEU A 10 18.14 8.02 16.68
N SER A 11 19.15 8.68 16.12
CA SER A 11 20.57 8.47 16.40
C SER A 11 21.41 9.66 15.95
N ASP A 12 22.62 9.81 16.52
CA ASP A 12 23.54 10.92 16.20
C ASP A 12 24.06 10.90 14.75
N ASN A 13 24.04 9.74 14.11
CA ASN A 13 24.60 9.52 12.76
C ASN A 13 23.52 9.15 11.72
N GLN A 14 22.28 9.52 11.93
CA GLN A 14 21.20 9.26 10.96
C GLN A 14 21.21 10.27 9.80
N ALA A 15 20.59 9.90 8.71
CA ALA A 15 20.21 10.84 7.68
C ALA A 15 19.16 11.84 8.20
N ARG A 16 19.16 13.04 7.64
CA ARG A 16 18.21 14.09 8.00
C ARG A 16 16.78 13.69 7.63
N PHE A 17 15.84 14.02 8.51
CA PHE A 17 14.41 13.92 8.28
C PHE A 17 13.82 15.32 8.15
N GLU A 18 13.09 15.55 7.07
CA GLU A 18 12.43 16.83 6.80
C GLU A 18 10.98 16.61 6.45
N VAL A 19 10.10 17.45 6.96
CA VAL A 19 8.67 17.46 6.63
C VAL A 19 8.20 18.89 6.41
N TYR A 20 7.46 19.11 5.33
CA TYR A 20 6.98 20.43 4.94
C TYR A 20 5.50 20.39 4.63
N ASP A 21 4.75 21.36 5.13
CA ASP A 21 3.43 21.64 4.62
C ASP A 21 3.54 22.26 3.22
N SER A 22 2.99 21.58 2.23
CA SER A 22 3.07 22.03 0.85
C SER A 22 1.96 23.01 0.49
N LEU A 23 2.14 23.69 -0.65
CA LEU A 23 1.08 24.50 -1.26
C LEU A 23 -0.06 23.60 -1.70
N LEU A 24 -1.30 24.11 -1.67
CA LEU A 24 -2.48 23.43 -2.19
C LEU A 24 -2.51 23.45 -3.73
N SER A 25 -1.60 22.73 -4.35
CA SER A 25 -1.52 22.54 -5.80
C SER A 25 -0.86 21.20 -6.07
N GLU A 26 -1.67 20.17 -6.27
CA GLU A 26 -1.20 18.81 -6.50
C GLU A 26 -0.24 18.72 -7.69
N ALA A 27 -0.55 19.40 -8.80
CA ALA A 27 0.31 19.41 -9.97
C ALA A 27 1.68 20.04 -9.70
N ALA A 28 1.71 21.19 -9.00
CA ALA A 28 2.96 21.89 -8.70
C ALA A 28 3.82 21.10 -7.71
N VAL A 29 3.22 20.61 -6.62
CA VAL A 29 3.96 19.91 -5.57
C VAL A 29 4.42 18.54 -6.06
N LEU A 30 3.56 17.77 -6.71
CA LEU A 30 3.95 16.47 -7.24
C LEU A 30 5.02 16.59 -8.33
N GLY A 31 4.95 17.63 -9.17
CA GLY A 31 5.99 17.94 -10.15
C GLY A 31 7.33 18.29 -9.49
N PHE A 32 7.29 19.07 -8.39
CA PHE A 32 8.48 19.40 -7.60
C PHE A 32 9.11 18.13 -6.98
N GLU A 33 8.32 17.32 -6.28
CA GLU A 33 8.79 16.11 -5.62
C GLU A 33 9.33 15.06 -6.61
N TYR A 34 8.70 14.97 -7.77
CA TYR A 34 9.23 14.15 -8.85
C TYR A 34 10.63 14.62 -9.27
N GLY A 35 10.80 15.92 -9.54
CA GLY A 35 12.10 16.50 -9.90
C GLY A 35 13.14 16.33 -8.80
N TYR A 36 12.75 16.52 -7.54
CA TYR A 36 13.61 16.33 -6.37
C TYR A 36 14.11 14.88 -6.27
N SER A 37 13.22 13.91 -6.45
CA SER A 37 13.57 12.48 -6.45
C SER A 37 14.53 12.05 -7.56
N LEU A 38 14.57 12.80 -8.66
CA LEU A 38 15.54 12.58 -9.74
C LEU A 38 16.90 13.19 -9.45
N ALA A 39 16.92 14.33 -8.71
CA ALA A 39 18.14 15.02 -8.37
C ALA A 39 18.97 14.25 -7.33
N ASP A 40 18.31 13.62 -6.37
CA ASP A 40 18.94 12.74 -5.37
C ASP A 40 18.20 11.39 -5.23
N PRO A 41 18.62 10.38 -6.01
CA PRO A 41 18.04 9.04 -5.93
C PRO A 41 18.31 8.30 -4.61
N SER A 42 19.19 8.83 -3.75
CA SER A 42 19.51 8.26 -2.43
C SER A 42 18.57 8.73 -1.32
N THR A 43 17.82 9.80 -1.56
CA THR A 43 16.82 10.33 -0.64
C THR A 43 15.47 9.63 -0.84
N LEU A 44 14.81 9.26 0.26
CA LEU A 44 13.43 8.81 0.24
C LEU A 44 12.50 10.03 0.18
N VAL A 45 11.91 10.25 -0.99
CA VAL A 45 10.99 11.37 -1.23
C VAL A 45 9.56 10.86 -1.16
N LEU A 46 8.75 11.45 -0.28
CA LEU A 46 7.34 11.11 -0.11
C LEU A 46 6.48 12.37 -0.34
N TRP A 47 5.44 12.23 -1.12
CA TRP A 47 4.37 13.21 -1.22
C TRP A 47 3.06 12.59 -0.72
N GLU A 48 2.41 13.24 0.23
CA GLU A 48 1.08 12.83 0.70
C GLU A 48 0.03 13.82 0.21
N ALA A 49 -0.97 13.32 -0.51
CA ALA A 49 -2.14 14.11 -0.85
C ALA A 49 -3.00 14.38 0.38
N GLN A 50 -3.66 15.53 0.45
CA GLN A 50 -4.60 15.82 1.54
C GLN A 50 -5.70 14.76 1.63
N PHE A 51 -6.26 14.39 0.48
CA PHE A 51 -7.04 13.18 0.19
C PHE A 51 -6.62 12.67 -1.19
N GLY A 52 -6.59 11.36 -1.35
CA GLY A 52 -6.18 10.76 -2.62
C GLY A 52 -7.08 11.12 -3.80
N ASP A 53 -8.34 11.48 -3.55
CA ASP A 53 -9.28 11.94 -4.57
C ASP A 53 -8.74 13.17 -5.33
N PHE A 54 -8.03 14.07 -4.65
CA PHE A 54 -7.48 15.30 -5.26
C PHE A 54 -6.25 15.05 -6.15
N VAL A 55 -5.70 13.84 -6.16
CA VAL A 55 -4.56 13.50 -7.04
C VAL A 55 -4.88 13.71 -8.52
N ASN A 56 -6.16 13.72 -8.90
CA ASN A 56 -6.61 14.02 -10.26
C ASN A 56 -6.16 15.41 -10.73
N GLY A 57 -5.95 16.36 -9.82
CA GLY A 57 -5.37 17.68 -10.14
C GLY A 57 -3.93 17.62 -10.65
N ALA A 58 -3.21 16.50 -10.40
CA ALA A 58 -1.87 16.24 -10.88
C ALA A 58 -1.81 15.17 -11.99
N GLN A 59 -2.93 14.80 -12.61
CA GLN A 59 -2.98 13.67 -13.55
C GLN A 59 -1.98 13.84 -14.71
N VAL A 60 -1.77 15.05 -15.20
CA VAL A 60 -0.79 15.32 -16.27
C VAL A 60 0.66 14.99 -15.81
N ILE A 61 0.99 15.25 -14.56
CA ILE A 61 2.31 14.91 -13.99
C ILE A 61 2.46 13.39 -13.88
N ILE A 62 1.40 12.72 -13.45
CA ILE A 62 1.37 11.25 -13.35
C ILE A 62 1.59 10.62 -14.72
N ASP A 63 0.77 10.97 -15.70
CA ASP A 63 0.78 10.34 -17.03
C ASP A 63 2.04 10.66 -17.84
N GLN A 64 2.49 11.91 -17.79
CA GLN A 64 3.56 12.36 -18.67
C GLN A 64 4.97 12.18 -18.10
N PHE A 65 5.07 12.08 -16.77
CA PHE A 65 6.37 12.00 -16.09
C PHE A 65 6.49 10.74 -15.22
N ILE A 66 5.64 10.58 -14.20
CA ILE A 66 5.83 9.54 -13.18
C ILE A 66 5.74 8.14 -13.79
N THR A 67 4.69 7.84 -14.55
CA THR A 67 4.44 6.50 -15.10
C THR A 67 5.18 6.23 -16.41
N SER A 68 5.66 7.26 -17.11
CA SER A 68 6.18 7.12 -18.47
C SER A 68 7.63 7.58 -18.66
N ALA A 69 8.25 8.25 -17.68
CA ALA A 69 9.58 8.82 -17.82
C ALA A 69 10.68 7.76 -18.06
N HIS A 70 10.51 6.56 -17.52
CA HIS A 70 11.46 5.48 -17.75
C HIS A 70 11.53 5.12 -19.25
N VAL A 71 10.38 4.93 -19.88
CA VAL A 71 10.32 4.58 -21.31
C VAL A 71 10.72 5.77 -22.20
N LYS A 72 10.25 6.98 -21.86
CA LYS A 72 10.54 8.17 -22.66
C LYS A 72 11.99 8.63 -22.60
N TRP A 73 12.60 8.59 -21.43
CA TRP A 73 13.88 9.27 -21.16
C TRP A 73 14.90 8.44 -20.37
N GLY A 74 14.58 7.18 -20.05
CA GLY A 74 15.42 6.36 -19.17
C GLY A 74 15.52 6.92 -17.75
N ARG A 75 14.57 7.73 -17.30
CA ARG A 75 14.57 8.34 -15.97
C ARG A 75 13.79 7.49 -14.98
N MET A 76 14.46 7.11 -13.90
CA MET A 76 13.89 6.28 -12.84
C MET A 76 13.74 7.12 -11.57
N SER A 77 12.50 7.37 -11.15
CA SER A 77 12.17 8.09 -9.93
C SER A 77 11.90 7.12 -8.78
N GLY A 78 12.41 7.43 -7.60
CA GLY A 78 12.09 6.73 -6.35
C GLY A 78 10.92 7.34 -5.57
N LEU A 79 10.20 8.28 -6.16
CA LEU A 79 9.09 8.99 -5.51
C LEU A 79 8.05 8.03 -4.94
N VAL A 80 7.61 8.31 -3.71
CA VAL A 80 6.50 7.64 -3.05
C VAL A 80 5.30 8.58 -3.00
N MET A 81 4.17 8.12 -3.46
CA MET A 81 2.89 8.82 -3.37
C MET A 81 2.03 8.15 -2.30
N LEU A 82 1.66 8.91 -1.27
CA LEU A 82 0.75 8.48 -0.22
C LEU A 82 -0.64 9.06 -0.51
N LEU A 83 -1.59 8.19 -0.79
CA LEU A 83 -2.92 8.58 -1.24
C LEU A 83 -3.97 8.11 -0.22
N PRO A 84 -4.45 8.98 0.69
CA PRO A 84 -5.54 8.64 1.56
C PRO A 84 -6.76 8.17 0.75
N HIS A 85 -7.21 6.95 1.04
CA HIS A 85 -8.22 6.25 0.26
C HIS A 85 -9.04 5.34 1.17
N GLY A 86 -10.36 5.45 1.10
CA GLY A 86 -11.28 4.63 1.86
C GLY A 86 -12.67 5.28 1.94
N TYR A 87 -13.69 4.46 1.89
CA TYR A 87 -15.08 4.90 2.04
C TYR A 87 -15.41 5.02 3.54
N GLU A 88 -14.98 6.14 4.14
CA GLU A 88 -14.96 6.36 5.60
C GLU A 88 -15.97 7.44 6.04
N GLY A 89 -16.95 7.76 5.19
CA GLY A 89 -17.99 8.74 5.50
C GLY A 89 -17.54 10.21 5.40
N GLN A 90 -16.39 10.50 4.77
CA GLN A 90 -15.85 11.85 4.61
C GLN A 90 -16.49 12.64 3.47
N GLY A 91 -17.32 12.00 2.65
CA GLY A 91 -17.95 12.58 1.46
C GLY A 91 -17.40 11.99 0.16
N PRO A 92 -18.10 12.25 -0.98
CA PRO A 92 -17.75 11.62 -2.26
C PRO A 92 -16.37 12.03 -2.79
N GLU A 93 -15.95 13.28 -2.54
CA GLU A 93 -14.66 13.83 -3.00
C GLU A 93 -13.49 13.55 -2.04
N HIS A 94 -13.72 12.77 -0.98
CA HIS A 94 -12.73 12.41 0.03
C HIS A 94 -12.59 10.89 0.22
N SER A 95 -13.14 10.11 -0.69
CA SER A 95 -13.25 8.66 -0.53
C SER A 95 -12.28 7.89 -1.42
N SER A 96 -12.23 8.17 -2.71
CA SER A 96 -11.49 7.35 -3.66
C SER A 96 -10.31 8.09 -4.30
N ALA A 97 -9.11 7.54 -4.14
CA ALA A 97 -7.94 7.93 -4.92
C ALA A 97 -7.96 7.36 -6.35
N ARG A 98 -9.02 6.65 -6.72
CA ARG A 98 -9.21 6.01 -8.04
C ARG A 98 -8.08 5.04 -8.37
N MET A 99 -7.97 4.01 -7.53
CA MET A 99 -6.97 2.94 -7.65
C MET A 99 -6.91 2.36 -9.06
N GLU A 100 -8.07 2.21 -9.71
CA GLU A 100 -8.23 1.71 -11.07
C GLU A 100 -7.46 2.52 -12.11
N ARG A 101 -7.33 3.83 -11.92
CA ARG A 101 -6.56 4.70 -12.84
C ARG A 101 -5.07 4.41 -12.76
N PHE A 102 -4.55 4.20 -11.56
CA PHE A 102 -3.14 3.81 -11.39
C PHE A 102 -2.88 2.43 -11.98
N LEU A 103 -3.77 1.47 -11.77
CA LEU A 103 -3.64 0.13 -12.35
C LEU A 103 -3.72 0.15 -13.88
N GLN A 104 -4.50 1.05 -14.48
CA GLN A 104 -4.56 1.23 -15.93
C GLN A 104 -3.26 1.80 -16.52
N THR A 105 -2.47 2.54 -15.75
CA THR A 105 -1.18 3.09 -16.21
C THR A 105 -0.01 2.14 -16.00
N CYS A 106 -0.24 0.99 -15.36
CA CYS A 106 0.79 -0.01 -15.10
C CYS A 106 1.20 -0.74 -16.37
N ALA A 107 2.48 -0.68 -16.70
CA ALA A 107 3.09 -1.43 -17.79
C ALA A 107 4.58 -1.63 -17.52
N GLU A 108 5.12 -2.80 -17.85
CA GLU A 108 6.57 -3.09 -17.83
C GLU A 108 7.27 -2.66 -16.53
N ASP A 109 6.63 -2.90 -15.40
CA ASP A 109 7.11 -2.52 -14.06
C ASP A 109 7.36 -1.01 -13.87
N SER A 110 6.69 -0.16 -14.66
CA SER A 110 6.86 1.30 -14.66
C SER A 110 6.61 1.96 -13.31
N ILE A 111 5.68 1.43 -12.53
CA ILE A 111 5.33 1.88 -11.16
C ILE A 111 5.07 0.68 -10.26
N GLN A 112 4.87 0.93 -8.99
CA GLN A 112 4.39 -0.06 -8.02
C GLN A 112 3.11 0.46 -7.37
N VAL A 113 2.14 -0.42 -7.17
CA VAL A 113 0.86 -0.09 -6.54
C VAL A 113 0.63 -1.02 -5.36
N VAL A 114 0.49 -0.45 -4.16
CA VAL A 114 0.31 -1.20 -2.92
C VAL A 114 -0.80 -0.61 -2.06
N ASN A 115 -1.40 -1.47 -1.23
CA ASN A 115 -2.42 -1.10 -0.26
C ASN A 115 -2.16 -1.87 1.03
N CYS A 116 -1.33 -1.29 1.90
CA CYS A 116 -0.83 -1.95 3.10
C CYS A 116 -1.91 -2.07 4.17
N THR A 117 -2.04 -3.25 4.77
CA THR A 117 -3.04 -3.50 5.81
C THR A 117 -2.53 -3.27 7.23
N ASN A 118 -1.22 -3.21 7.48
CA ASN A 118 -0.67 -2.99 8.81
C ASN A 118 0.62 -2.16 8.81
N PRO A 119 1.04 -1.61 9.97
CA PRO A 119 2.22 -0.74 10.06
C PRO A 119 3.54 -1.41 9.65
N ALA A 120 3.73 -2.69 9.92
CA ALA A 120 4.96 -3.39 9.54
C ALA A 120 5.09 -3.53 8.02
N GLN A 121 3.98 -3.77 7.31
CA GLN A 121 3.95 -3.78 5.86
C GLN A 121 4.28 -2.40 5.28
N TYR A 122 3.70 -1.34 5.85
CA TYR A 122 4.00 0.03 5.46
C TYR A 122 5.48 0.37 5.67
N PHE A 123 6.04 0.06 6.83
CA PHE A 123 7.47 0.23 7.11
C PHE A 123 8.36 -0.53 6.11
N HIS A 124 8.05 -1.80 5.87
CA HIS A 124 8.88 -2.63 5.00
C HIS A 124 8.76 -2.27 3.51
N VAL A 125 7.63 -1.74 3.04
CA VAL A 125 7.52 -1.28 1.66
C VAL A 125 8.37 -0.03 1.43
N LEU A 126 8.41 0.91 2.38
CA LEU A 126 9.31 2.07 2.32
C LEU A 126 10.77 1.66 2.42
N ARG A 127 11.10 0.73 3.31
CA ARG A 127 12.45 0.16 3.39
C ARG A 127 12.86 -0.53 2.09
N ARG A 128 11.95 -1.30 1.49
CA ARG A 128 12.16 -1.93 0.18
C ARG A 128 12.44 -0.90 -0.91
N GLN A 129 11.71 0.22 -0.93
CA GLN A 129 11.87 1.30 -1.91
C GLN A 129 13.31 1.83 -1.95
N MET A 130 13.96 1.95 -0.79
CA MET A 130 15.34 2.44 -0.71
C MET A 130 16.41 1.35 -0.87
N ARG A 131 16.10 0.08 -0.55
CA ARG A 131 17.06 -1.03 -0.57
C ARG A 131 17.17 -1.74 -1.93
N ARG A 132 16.26 -1.48 -2.85
CA ARG A 132 16.31 -2.03 -4.21
C ARG A 132 17.51 -1.46 -5.00
N GLY A 133 18.06 -2.27 -5.91
CA GLY A 133 19.12 -1.85 -6.83
C GLY A 133 18.64 -0.95 -7.96
N TYR A 134 17.37 -0.62 -8.01
CA TYR A 134 16.74 0.27 -8.99
C TYR A 134 15.70 1.17 -8.31
N ARG A 135 15.28 2.22 -9.02
CA ARG A 135 14.19 3.10 -8.58
C ARG A 135 12.98 2.91 -9.47
N ALA A 136 11.80 2.87 -8.88
CA ALA A 136 10.51 2.93 -9.56
C ALA A 136 9.51 3.63 -8.65
N PRO A 137 8.63 4.49 -9.17
CA PRO A 137 7.65 5.17 -8.36
C PRO A 137 6.76 4.19 -7.60
N LEU A 138 6.39 4.54 -6.38
CA LEU A 138 5.59 3.72 -5.49
C LEU A 138 4.31 4.48 -5.11
N VAL A 139 3.16 3.92 -5.42
CA VAL A 139 1.85 4.43 -5.01
C VAL A 139 1.35 3.58 -3.85
N ILE A 140 1.07 4.22 -2.72
CA ILE A 140 0.53 3.58 -1.51
C ILE A 140 -0.82 4.18 -1.19
N PHE A 141 -1.87 3.35 -1.17
CA PHE A 141 -3.16 3.75 -0.64
C PHE A 141 -3.13 3.69 0.88
N THR A 142 -3.56 4.79 1.53
CA THR A 142 -3.37 5.00 2.97
C THR A 142 -4.70 5.38 3.64
N PRO A 143 -5.58 4.42 3.96
CA PRO A 143 -6.82 4.70 4.67
C PRO A 143 -6.55 5.40 6.01
N LYS A 144 -7.16 6.56 6.25
CA LYS A 144 -6.93 7.36 7.47
C LYS A 144 -7.39 6.64 8.74
N SER A 145 -8.45 5.83 8.65
CA SER A 145 -8.96 5.04 9.78
C SER A 145 -7.93 4.05 10.32
N LEU A 146 -7.05 3.50 9.46
CA LEU A 146 -6.03 2.54 9.91
C LEU A 146 -4.97 3.16 10.81
N LEU A 147 -4.79 4.48 10.82
CA LEU A 147 -3.89 5.18 11.76
C LEU A 147 -4.28 4.97 13.22
N ARG A 148 -5.55 4.68 13.50
CA ARG A 148 -6.10 4.53 14.86
C ARG A 148 -6.90 3.24 15.03
N HIS A 149 -6.90 2.35 14.04
CA HIS A 149 -7.68 1.14 14.08
C HIS A 149 -7.09 0.15 15.10
N PRO A 150 -7.87 -0.34 16.09
CA PRO A 150 -7.33 -1.13 17.20
C PRO A 150 -6.72 -2.47 16.79
N LYS A 151 -7.09 -3.00 15.63
CA LYS A 151 -6.52 -4.25 15.08
C LYS A 151 -5.40 -4.01 14.07
N ALA A 152 -5.21 -2.77 13.60
CA ALA A 152 -4.14 -2.41 12.68
C ALA A 152 -2.83 -2.12 13.44
N HIS A 153 -2.29 -3.13 14.09
CA HIS A 153 -1.03 -3.07 14.82
C HIS A 153 -0.07 -4.16 14.33
N ALA A 154 1.19 -4.05 14.72
CA ALA A 154 2.22 -5.04 14.47
C ALA A 154 3.12 -5.15 15.71
N ARG A 155 3.74 -6.31 15.91
CA ARG A 155 4.70 -6.52 16.99
C ARG A 155 6.05 -5.92 16.61
N VAL A 156 6.89 -5.64 17.59
CA VAL A 156 8.24 -5.10 17.37
C VAL A 156 9.07 -6.03 16.46
N GLU A 157 8.93 -7.34 16.64
CA GLU A 157 9.62 -8.35 15.84
C GLU A 157 9.24 -8.30 14.37
N ASP A 158 8.01 -7.89 14.06
CA ASP A 158 7.54 -7.76 12.68
C ASP A 158 8.28 -6.64 11.93
N PHE A 159 8.81 -5.62 12.65
CA PHE A 159 9.64 -4.56 12.07
C PHE A 159 11.13 -4.94 12.01
N THR A 160 11.64 -5.62 13.02
CA THR A 160 13.08 -5.87 13.16
C THR A 160 13.58 -7.05 12.33
N SER A 161 12.74 -8.07 12.08
CA SER A 161 13.10 -9.30 11.36
C SER A 161 12.24 -9.60 10.14
N GLY A 162 11.29 -8.73 9.81
CA GLY A 162 10.36 -8.91 8.70
C GLY A 162 10.87 -8.38 7.35
N THR A 163 10.06 -8.61 6.33
CA THR A 163 10.17 -8.02 5.00
C THR A 163 8.78 -7.67 4.48
N PHE A 164 8.71 -6.83 3.45
CA PHE A 164 7.44 -6.59 2.77
C PHE A 164 6.94 -7.87 2.11
N LYS A 165 5.72 -8.26 2.44
CA LYS A 165 5.03 -9.41 1.84
C LYS A 165 4.00 -8.89 0.84
N THR A 166 4.12 -9.30 -0.40
CA THR A 166 3.19 -8.92 -1.47
C THR A 166 1.80 -9.50 -1.27
N VAL A 167 1.74 -10.67 -0.62
CA VAL A 167 0.50 -11.35 -0.21
C VAL A 167 0.69 -11.91 1.20
N ILE A 168 -0.34 -11.81 2.01
CA ILE A 168 -0.36 -12.37 3.37
C ILE A 168 -1.50 -13.39 3.46
N ASP A 169 -1.12 -14.62 3.80
CA ASP A 169 -2.07 -15.71 4.01
C ASP A 169 -2.86 -15.53 5.32
N ASP A 170 -3.98 -16.21 5.41
CA ASP A 170 -4.80 -16.21 6.62
C ASP A 170 -4.17 -17.09 7.71
N PRO A 171 -3.83 -16.53 8.88
CA PRO A 171 -3.15 -17.28 9.93
C PRO A 171 -4.03 -18.38 10.57
N ILE A 172 -5.36 -18.21 10.58
CA ILE A 172 -6.31 -19.16 11.15
C ILE A 172 -6.57 -20.29 10.16
N ALA A 173 -6.87 -19.95 8.92
CA ALA A 173 -7.22 -20.92 7.89
C ALA A 173 -6.00 -21.75 7.42
N SER A 174 -4.82 -21.14 7.35
CA SER A 174 -3.60 -21.82 6.91
C SER A 174 -3.20 -22.99 7.81
N ALA A 175 -3.47 -22.89 9.12
CA ALA A 175 -3.26 -23.97 10.09
C ALA A 175 -4.16 -25.19 9.85
N ARG A 176 -5.30 -25.01 9.16
CA ARG A 176 -6.30 -26.03 8.87
C ARG A 176 -6.73 -26.02 7.39
N SER A 177 -5.77 -25.86 6.49
CA SER A 177 -6.00 -25.60 5.07
C SER A 177 -6.93 -26.64 4.35
N LYS A 178 -6.98 -27.87 4.85
CA LYS A 178 -7.83 -28.92 4.29
C LYS A 178 -9.32 -28.74 4.60
N ASP A 179 -9.64 -27.92 5.59
CA ASP A 179 -11.03 -27.66 6.02
C ASP A 179 -11.60 -26.40 5.37
N VAL A 180 -10.76 -25.61 4.68
CA VAL A 180 -11.17 -24.38 4.01
C VAL A 180 -12.16 -24.68 2.88
N ARG A 181 -13.32 -24.01 2.94
CA ARG A 181 -14.42 -24.11 1.96
C ARG A 181 -14.46 -22.92 1.02
N ARG A 182 -14.06 -21.76 1.52
CA ARG A 182 -14.07 -20.49 0.78
C ARG A 182 -12.77 -19.75 0.98
N VAL A 183 -12.25 -19.16 -0.10
CA VAL A 183 -11.13 -18.23 -0.06
C VAL A 183 -11.63 -16.87 -0.52
N ILE A 184 -11.39 -15.83 0.29
CA ILE A 184 -11.67 -14.44 -0.02
C ILE A 184 -10.31 -13.76 -0.15
N ALA A 185 -9.97 -13.26 -1.34
CA ALA A 185 -8.85 -12.36 -1.53
C ALA A 185 -9.35 -10.93 -1.43
N CYS A 186 -8.63 -10.08 -0.73
CA CYS A 186 -8.99 -8.66 -0.55
C CYS A 186 -7.74 -7.80 -0.48
N THR A 187 -7.92 -6.47 -0.58
CA THR A 187 -6.86 -5.49 -0.41
C THR A 187 -7.33 -4.35 0.50
N GLY A 188 -6.41 -3.77 1.27
CA GLY A 188 -6.70 -2.62 2.12
C GLY A 188 -7.58 -2.90 3.34
N LYS A 189 -8.23 -1.85 3.82
CA LYS A 189 -8.92 -1.85 5.12
C LYS A 189 -10.13 -2.79 5.22
N VAL A 190 -10.76 -3.15 4.10
CA VAL A 190 -11.89 -4.11 4.09
C VAL A 190 -11.52 -5.46 4.71
N TYR A 191 -10.24 -5.77 4.79
CA TYR A 191 -9.74 -6.93 5.53
C TYR A 191 -10.26 -6.97 6.97
N TYR A 192 -10.30 -5.84 7.64
CA TYR A 192 -10.72 -5.77 9.04
C TYR A 192 -12.21 -6.03 9.20
N ASP A 193 -13.03 -5.51 8.31
CA ASP A 193 -14.47 -5.78 8.29
C ASP A 193 -14.74 -7.28 8.03
N LEU A 194 -13.99 -7.87 7.09
CA LEU A 194 -14.13 -9.28 6.74
C LEU A 194 -13.77 -10.22 7.91
N ILE A 195 -12.69 -9.93 8.66
CA ILE A 195 -12.32 -10.78 9.82
C ILE A 195 -13.31 -10.63 10.98
N GLU A 196 -13.89 -9.45 11.16
CA GLU A 196 -14.94 -9.22 12.16
C GLU A 196 -16.23 -9.94 11.80
N ASP A 197 -16.71 -9.79 10.59
CA ASP A 197 -17.89 -10.48 10.07
C ASP A 197 -17.73 -12.01 10.10
N ARG A 198 -16.52 -12.50 9.73
CA ARG A 198 -16.20 -13.93 9.83
C ARG A 198 -16.35 -14.45 11.26
N ALA A 199 -15.83 -13.74 12.25
CA ALA A 199 -15.93 -14.16 13.64
C ALA A 199 -17.39 -14.25 14.11
N VAL A 200 -18.25 -13.35 13.63
CA VAL A 200 -19.68 -13.35 13.95
C VAL A 200 -20.45 -14.47 13.23
N ARG A 201 -20.16 -14.68 11.94
CA ARG A 201 -20.92 -15.65 11.13
C ARG A 201 -20.47 -17.09 11.26
N PHE A 202 -19.21 -17.32 11.63
CA PHE A 202 -18.61 -18.65 11.69
C PHE A 202 -17.97 -18.94 13.06
N PRO A 203 -18.67 -18.74 14.20
CA PRO A 203 -18.08 -18.92 15.52
C PRO A 203 -17.59 -20.37 15.70
N GLY A 204 -16.28 -20.51 16.01
CA GLY A 204 -15.60 -21.80 16.14
C GLY A 204 -15.28 -22.50 14.80
N ARG A 205 -15.66 -21.91 13.67
CA ARG A 205 -15.46 -22.42 12.33
C ARG A 205 -14.78 -21.40 11.39
N GLU A 206 -14.13 -20.40 11.96
CA GLU A 206 -13.48 -19.30 11.23
C GLU A 206 -12.47 -19.81 10.19
N HIS A 207 -11.84 -20.96 10.47
CA HIS A 207 -10.90 -21.63 9.58
C HIS A 207 -11.52 -22.13 8.25
N GLU A 208 -12.84 -22.25 8.16
CA GLU A 208 -13.50 -22.66 6.91
C GLU A 208 -13.50 -21.56 5.83
N VAL A 209 -13.24 -20.31 6.23
CA VAL A 209 -13.15 -19.15 5.34
C VAL A 209 -11.76 -18.51 5.47
N ALA A 210 -10.92 -18.71 4.48
CA ALA A 210 -9.63 -18.04 4.40
C ALA A 210 -9.78 -16.62 3.85
N ILE A 211 -9.16 -15.63 4.53
CA ILE A 211 -9.12 -14.24 4.09
C ILE A 211 -7.67 -13.89 3.78
N VAL A 212 -7.34 -13.83 2.49
CA VAL A 212 -6.00 -13.59 1.95
C VAL A 212 -5.84 -12.12 1.60
N ARG A 213 -4.82 -11.47 2.15
CA ARG A 213 -4.54 -10.04 1.90
C ARG A 213 -3.58 -9.88 0.74
N VAL A 214 -3.98 -9.18 -0.30
CA VAL A 214 -3.13 -8.77 -1.41
C VAL A 214 -2.62 -7.37 -1.11
N GLU A 215 -1.40 -7.27 -0.58
CA GLU A 215 -0.77 -6.00 -0.19
C GLU A 215 -0.21 -5.25 -1.39
N GLN A 216 0.24 -5.97 -2.42
CA GLN A 216 0.73 -5.40 -3.67
C GLN A 216 -0.19 -5.78 -4.83
N LEU A 217 -0.73 -4.75 -5.49
CA LEU A 217 -1.59 -4.89 -6.65
C LEU A 217 -0.80 -4.89 -7.97
N TYR A 218 0.33 -4.17 -7.99
CA TYR A 218 1.22 -4.18 -9.15
C TYR A 218 2.69 -3.97 -8.72
N PRO A 219 3.67 -4.69 -9.27
CA PRO A 219 3.49 -5.88 -10.12
C PRO A 219 2.67 -6.98 -9.43
N TRP A 220 1.86 -7.69 -10.21
CA TRP A 220 0.95 -8.70 -9.67
C TRP A 220 1.70 -9.88 -9.05
N PRO A 221 1.43 -10.28 -7.81
CA PRO A 221 2.16 -11.32 -7.10
C PRO A 221 1.62 -12.72 -7.43
N GLU A 222 1.70 -13.12 -8.69
CA GLU A 222 1.11 -14.36 -9.21
C GLU A 222 1.67 -15.61 -8.51
N VAL A 223 2.98 -15.64 -8.29
CA VAL A 223 3.67 -16.80 -7.69
C VAL A 223 3.16 -17.05 -6.26
N GLU A 224 3.12 -15.99 -5.45
CA GLU A 224 2.67 -16.06 -4.06
C GLU A 224 1.18 -16.40 -3.97
N LEU A 225 0.36 -15.78 -4.80
CA LEU A 225 -1.08 -16.08 -4.86
C LEU A 225 -1.34 -17.51 -5.28
N THR A 226 -0.66 -17.99 -6.30
CA THR A 226 -0.78 -19.38 -6.78
C THR A 226 -0.39 -20.37 -5.69
N ALA A 227 0.70 -20.10 -4.96
CA ALA A 227 1.15 -20.95 -3.86
C ALA A 227 0.13 -20.98 -2.70
N ILE A 228 -0.44 -19.81 -2.33
CA ILE A 228 -1.43 -19.70 -1.27
C ILE A 228 -2.74 -20.39 -1.69
N PHE A 229 -3.25 -20.12 -2.88
CA PHE A 229 -4.48 -20.75 -3.37
C PHE A 229 -4.35 -22.26 -3.56
N GLY A 230 -3.15 -22.75 -3.89
CA GLY A 230 -2.83 -24.16 -3.96
C GLY A 230 -2.97 -24.88 -2.63
N ARG A 231 -2.69 -24.22 -1.49
CA ARG A 231 -2.93 -24.77 -0.15
C ARG A 231 -4.40 -25.02 0.14
N TYR A 232 -5.28 -24.22 -0.45
CA TYR A 232 -6.74 -24.30 -0.30
C TYR A 232 -7.41 -25.04 -1.46
N ALA A 233 -6.79 -26.12 -1.93
CA ALA A 233 -7.25 -26.87 -3.10
C ALA A 233 -8.68 -27.42 -2.96
N LYS A 234 -9.17 -27.62 -1.72
CA LYS A 234 -10.53 -28.08 -1.43
C LYS A 234 -11.59 -26.98 -1.38
N ALA A 235 -11.18 -25.72 -1.44
CA ALA A 235 -12.11 -24.60 -1.45
C ALA A 235 -12.93 -24.60 -2.74
N THR A 236 -14.26 -24.60 -2.59
CA THR A 236 -15.22 -24.62 -3.71
C THR A 236 -15.60 -23.21 -4.18
N ALA A 237 -15.31 -22.19 -3.37
CA ALA A 237 -15.58 -20.81 -3.70
C ALA A 237 -14.31 -19.97 -3.57
N ARG A 238 -14.04 -19.15 -4.57
CA ARG A 238 -12.96 -18.15 -4.59
C ARG A 238 -13.59 -16.81 -4.95
N VAL A 239 -13.35 -15.78 -4.13
CA VAL A 239 -14.00 -14.49 -4.23
C VAL A 239 -12.93 -13.41 -4.11
N TRP A 240 -13.04 -12.37 -4.93
CA TRP A 240 -12.37 -11.11 -4.72
C TRP A 240 -13.32 -10.17 -3.99
N ALA A 241 -12.87 -9.56 -2.91
CA ALA A 241 -13.61 -8.56 -2.15
C ALA A 241 -12.86 -7.23 -2.14
N GLN A 242 -13.54 -6.18 -2.51
CA GLN A 242 -13.01 -4.81 -2.50
C GLN A 242 -14.08 -3.86 -2.00
N GLU A 243 -13.65 -2.70 -1.54
CA GLU A 243 -14.52 -1.63 -1.06
C GLU A 243 -15.04 -0.76 -2.22
N GLU A 244 -14.23 -0.63 -3.24
CA GLU A 244 -14.50 0.13 -4.45
C GLU A 244 -15.54 -0.57 -5.33
N PRO A 245 -16.36 0.21 -6.07
CA PRO A 245 -17.36 -0.35 -6.99
C PRO A 245 -16.75 -1.10 -8.17
#